data_07455de5676d2b656d756786a5c3ec57
#
_entry.id   07455de5676d2b656d756786a5c3ec57
#
_cell.length_a   1.000
_cell.length_b   1.000
_cell.length_c   1.000
_cell.angle_alpha   90.00
_cell.angle_beta   90.00
_cell.angle_gamma   90.00
#
_symmetry.space_group_name_H-M   'P 1'
#
loop_
_entity.id
_entity.type
_entity.pdbx_description
1 polymer ?
#
loop_
_entity_poly.entity_id
_entity_poly.type
_entity_poly.pdbx_seq_one_letter_code
_entity_poly.pdbx_strand_id
1 'polypeptide(L)'
;MISAAFPYQKQRRRVLGREMAYVEAGQGDPIVLLHGNPTSSYLWRNVLPHLQPLGRCIAPDLIGMGDSDKLLNSGPGSYRFVEHRRYLDALLEALDARERVTFVVHDWGSALGFDWANRHRDAVKGIAFMEAIVAPQGRDHWDKMGMRQALDALRSEAGEAMVLQNNYFIEEILPNVHPA
;
A
#
# COMPACT_ATOMS: atom_id res chain seq x y z
N MET A 1 -17.95 -11.56 -13.08
CA MET A 1 -18.25 -10.18 -12.66
C MET A 1 -17.45 -9.88 -11.41
N ILE A 2 -16.75 -8.75 -11.34
CA ILE A 2 -15.97 -8.35 -10.18
C ILE A 2 -16.93 -7.96 -9.04
N SER A 3 -16.78 -8.57 -7.86
CA SER A 3 -17.63 -8.29 -6.71
C SER A 3 -17.16 -7.06 -5.94
N ALA A 4 -18.09 -6.20 -5.51
CA ALA A 4 -17.84 -5.12 -4.57
C ALA A 4 -17.84 -5.59 -3.10
N ALA A 5 -18.29 -6.82 -2.82
CA ALA A 5 -18.32 -7.36 -1.47
C ALA A 5 -16.90 -7.56 -0.91
N PHE A 6 -16.74 -7.30 0.39
CA PHE A 6 -15.52 -7.59 1.13
C PHE A 6 -15.81 -8.63 2.21
N PRO A 7 -15.68 -9.94 1.89
CA PRO A 7 -16.10 -11.01 2.78
C PRO A 7 -15.06 -11.36 3.87
N TYR A 8 -14.00 -10.56 3.99
CA TYR A 8 -12.91 -10.84 4.89
C TYR A 8 -13.04 -10.06 6.19
N GLN A 9 -12.82 -10.75 7.31
CA GLN A 9 -12.67 -10.11 8.60
C GLN A 9 -11.23 -9.60 8.73
N LYS A 10 -11.05 -8.32 9.03
CA LYS A 10 -9.75 -7.76 9.33
C LYS A 10 -9.33 -8.08 10.77
N GLN A 11 -8.10 -8.49 10.90
CA GLN A 11 -7.39 -8.63 12.17
C GLN A 11 -6.61 -7.36 12.48
N ARG A 12 -6.12 -7.23 13.71
CA ARG A 12 -5.29 -6.11 14.13
C ARG A 12 -4.04 -6.59 14.84
N ARG A 13 -2.93 -5.92 14.58
CA ARG A 13 -1.66 -6.17 15.26
C ARG A 13 -1.06 -4.84 15.72
N ARG A 14 -0.73 -4.78 17.00
CA ARG A 14 -0.06 -3.61 17.55
C ARG A 14 1.43 -3.66 17.24
N VAL A 15 1.92 -2.64 16.52
CA VAL A 15 3.31 -2.45 16.15
C VAL A 15 3.68 -0.98 16.31
N LEU A 16 4.86 -0.70 16.87
CA LEU A 16 5.36 0.66 17.09
C LEU A 16 4.35 1.59 17.79
N GLY A 17 3.54 1.03 18.70
CA GLY A 17 2.55 1.77 19.48
C GLY A 17 1.24 2.09 18.75
N ARG A 18 1.03 1.57 17.52
CA ARG A 18 -0.19 1.71 16.71
C ARG A 18 -0.74 0.36 16.33
N GLU A 19 -2.02 0.29 16.05
CA GLU A 19 -2.64 -0.90 15.50
C GLU A 19 -2.66 -0.83 13.97
N MET A 20 -2.12 -1.87 13.34
CA MET A 20 -2.27 -2.08 11.90
C MET A 20 -3.32 -3.16 11.65
N ALA A 21 -4.28 -2.83 10.78
CA ALA A 21 -5.27 -3.78 10.31
C ALA A 21 -4.72 -4.59 9.12
N TYR A 22 -5.14 -5.84 9.01
CA TYR A 22 -4.77 -6.71 7.90
C TYR A 22 -5.80 -7.83 7.71
N VAL A 23 -5.88 -8.33 6.49
CA VAL A 23 -6.58 -9.59 6.19
C VAL A 23 -5.56 -10.71 6.21
N GLU A 24 -5.93 -11.84 6.79
CA GLU A 24 -5.16 -13.07 6.73
C GLU A 24 -6.05 -14.20 6.24
N ALA A 25 -5.57 -14.96 5.22
CA ALA A 25 -6.30 -16.09 4.64
C ALA A 25 -5.32 -17.10 4.05
N GLY A 26 -5.69 -18.40 4.12
CA GLY A 26 -4.82 -19.48 3.67
C GLY A 26 -3.76 -19.90 4.70
N GLN A 27 -2.88 -20.83 4.32
CA GLN A 27 -1.81 -21.37 5.16
C GLN A 27 -0.57 -21.68 4.34
N GLY A 28 0.60 -21.73 4.96
CA GLY A 28 1.88 -22.03 4.31
C GLY A 28 2.80 -20.83 4.20
N ASP A 29 3.63 -20.76 3.15
CA ASP A 29 4.56 -19.66 2.92
C ASP A 29 3.82 -18.32 2.78
N PRO A 30 4.35 -17.21 3.30
CA PRO A 30 3.70 -15.92 3.24
C PRO A 30 3.54 -15.39 1.80
N ILE A 31 2.34 -14.92 1.48
CA ILE A 31 2.02 -14.13 0.29
C ILE A 31 1.56 -12.77 0.79
N VAL A 32 2.43 -11.77 0.69
CA VAL A 32 2.18 -10.42 1.21
C VAL A 32 1.65 -9.53 0.09
N LEU A 33 0.43 -9.01 0.25
CA LEU A 33 -0.25 -8.20 -0.76
C LEU A 33 -0.25 -6.74 -0.33
N LEU A 34 0.55 -5.91 -1.00
CA LEU A 34 0.72 -4.49 -0.64
C LEU A 34 -0.03 -3.59 -1.61
N HIS A 35 -1.01 -2.88 -1.09
CA HIS A 35 -1.73 -1.83 -1.80
C HIS A 35 -0.95 -0.52 -1.84
N GLY A 36 -1.44 0.45 -2.60
CA GLY A 36 -0.90 1.79 -2.65
C GLY A 36 -1.91 2.87 -2.30
N ASN A 37 -1.68 4.07 -2.79
CA ASN A 37 -2.51 5.23 -2.54
C ASN A 37 -3.60 5.36 -3.62
N PRO A 38 -4.85 5.69 -3.28
CA PRO A 38 -5.45 5.95 -1.97
C PRO A 38 -6.26 4.76 -1.42
N THR A 39 -5.80 3.55 -1.62
CA THR A 39 -6.55 2.32 -1.37
C THR A 39 -6.27 1.68 0.00
N SER A 40 -6.66 0.43 0.15
CA SER A 40 -6.47 -0.41 1.33
C SER A 40 -6.41 -1.88 0.92
N SER A 41 -6.38 -2.80 1.86
CA SER A 41 -6.52 -4.25 1.60
C SER A 41 -7.77 -4.60 0.79
N TYR A 42 -8.77 -3.74 0.73
CA TYR A 42 -9.96 -3.89 -0.10
C TYR A 42 -9.63 -4.10 -1.59
N LEU A 43 -8.52 -3.53 -2.08
CA LEU A 43 -8.02 -3.75 -3.44
C LEU A 43 -7.93 -5.25 -3.77
N TRP A 44 -7.52 -6.06 -2.82
CA TRP A 44 -7.19 -7.47 -3.00
C TRP A 44 -8.37 -8.43 -2.87
N ARG A 45 -9.59 -7.94 -2.57
CA ARG A 45 -10.77 -8.76 -2.26
C ARG A 45 -11.11 -9.83 -3.29
N ASN A 46 -10.89 -9.52 -4.58
CA ASN A 46 -11.16 -10.47 -5.68
C ASN A 46 -9.90 -11.26 -6.09
N VAL A 47 -8.74 -10.94 -5.56
CA VAL A 47 -7.46 -11.64 -5.81
C VAL A 47 -7.21 -12.71 -4.73
N LEU A 48 -7.50 -12.38 -3.48
CA LEU A 48 -7.30 -13.24 -2.32
C LEU A 48 -7.87 -14.66 -2.50
N PRO A 49 -9.10 -14.87 -3.05
CA PRO A 49 -9.64 -16.22 -3.22
C PRO A 49 -8.79 -17.11 -4.13
N HIS A 50 -8.03 -16.54 -5.06
CA HIS A 50 -7.17 -17.28 -5.97
C HIS A 50 -5.80 -17.57 -5.39
N LEU A 51 -5.34 -16.79 -4.41
CA LEU A 51 -4.02 -16.91 -3.81
C LEU A 51 -4.03 -17.71 -2.50
N GLN A 52 -5.13 -17.67 -1.72
CA GLN A 52 -5.22 -18.39 -0.45
C GLN A 52 -5.01 -19.91 -0.53
N PRO A 53 -5.27 -20.62 -1.66
CA PRO A 53 -4.90 -22.03 -1.78
C PRO A 53 -3.40 -22.25 -2.00
N LEU A 54 -2.65 -21.19 -2.33
CA LEU A 54 -1.22 -21.25 -2.69
C LEU A 54 -0.30 -20.89 -1.51
N GLY A 55 -0.82 -20.24 -0.47
CA GLY A 55 -0.05 -19.83 0.69
C GLY A 55 -0.83 -19.02 1.70
N ARG A 56 -0.15 -18.55 2.72
CA ARG A 56 -0.68 -17.67 3.76
C ARG A 56 -0.72 -16.22 3.25
N CYS A 57 -1.86 -15.79 2.73
CA CYS A 57 -2.08 -14.42 2.27
C CYS A 57 -2.16 -13.46 3.44
N ILE A 58 -1.39 -12.39 3.40
CA ILE A 58 -1.38 -11.28 4.36
C ILE A 58 -1.55 -9.99 3.57
N ALA A 59 -2.71 -9.34 3.70
CA ALA A 59 -3.01 -8.08 3.04
C ALA A 59 -3.19 -6.98 4.09
N PRO A 60 -2.12 -6.25 4.46
CA PRO A 60 -2.24 -5.17 5.42
C PRO A 60 -2.91 -3.94 4.82
N ASP A 61 -3.57 -3.16 5.68
CA ASP A 61 -3.80 -1.74 5.46
C ASP A 61 -2.54 -1.00 5.91
N LEU A 62 -1.92 -0.23 5.03
CA LEU A 62 -0.75 0.56 5.39
C LEU A 62 -1.10 1.56 6.49
N ILE A 63 -0.12 1.90 7.34
CA ILE A 63 -0.36 2.88 8.42
C ILE A 63 -0.97 4.17 7.86
N GLY A 64 -2.03 4.65 8.49
CA GLY A 64 -2.78 5.81 8.02
C GLY A 64 -3.86 5.53 7.00
N MET A 65 -3.92 4.31 6.43
CA MET A 65 -4.87 3.91 5.37
C MET A 65 -5.81 2.82 5.87
N GLY A 66 -6.96 2.68 5.21
CA GLY A 66 -7.97 1.69 5.58
C GLY A 66 -8.35 1.75 7.06
N ASP A 67 -8.34 0.59 7.71
CA ASP A 67 -8.68 0.44 9.12
C ASP A 67 -7.46 0.46 10.06
N SER A 68 -6.26 0.70 9.53
CA SER A 68 -5.06 0.94 10.34
C SER A 68 -5.14 2.30 11.04
N ASP A 69 -4.51 2.39 12.22
CA ASP A 69 -4.44 3.63 12.98
C ASP A 69 -3.85 4.77 12.16
N LYS A 70 -4.30 5.98 12.48
CA LYS A 70 -3.68 7.23 12.04
C LYS A 70 -2.55 7.61 12.99
N LEU A 71 -1.52 8.25 12.47
CA LEU A 71 -0.44 8.78 13.31
C LEU A 71 -0.96 9.95 14.14
N LEU A 72 -0.56 10.00 15.42
CA LEU A 72 -0.86 11.17 16.25
C LEU A 72 -0.03 12.37 15.79
N ASN A 73 -0.64 13.54 15.84
CA ASN A 73 0.02 14.80 15.48
C ASN A 73 0.65 14.76 14.07
N SER A 74 -0.05 14.12 13.14
CA SER A 74 0.40 14.07 11.74
C SER A 74 0.39 15.46 11.10
N GLY A 75 1.34 15.69 10.22
CA GLY A 75 1.52 16.94 9.48
C GLY A 75 2.34 16.71 8.21
N PRO A 76 2.83 17.76 7.55
CA PRO A 76 3.53 17.66 6.26
C PRO A 76 4.74 16.72 6.23
N GLY A 77 5.28 16.38 7.39
CA GLY A 77 6.40 15.45 7.54
C GLY A 77 6.01 14.00 7.83
N SER A 78 4.72 13.69 7.97
CA SER A 78 4.20 12.37 8.31
C SER A 78 3.96 11.50 7.07
N TYR A 79 3.77 10.20 7.29
CA TYR A 79 3.45 9.22 6.25
C TYR A 79 4.48 9.16 5.12
N ARG A 80 5.74 9.49 5.41
CA ARG A 80 6.82 9.35 4.44
C ARG A 80 7.11 7.88 4.17
N PHE A 81 7.72 7.61 3.03
CA PHE A 81 8.14 6.26 2.65
C PHE A 81 8.87 5.51 3.77
N VAL A 82 9.85 6.15 4.42
CA VAL A 82 10.62 5.55 5.52
C VAL A 82 9.77 5.21 6.74
N GLU A 83 8.69 5.93 6.97
CA GLU A 83 7.75 5.68 8.05
C GLU A 83 6.85 4.48 7.72
N HIS A 84 6.25 4.44 6.53
CA HIS A 84 5.53 3.27 6.03
C HIS A 84 6.39 2.00 6.07
N ARG A 85 7.65 2.11 5.64
CA ARG A 85 8.61 1.01 5.69
C ARG A 85 8.79 0.47 7.11
N ARG A 86 9.01 1.34 8.09
CA ARG A 86 9.19 0.94 9.49
C ARG A 86 7.97 0.20 10.05
N TYR A 87 6.77 0.67 9.75
CA TYR A 87 5.54 0.02 10.18
C TYR A 87 5.33 -1.32 9.49
N LEU A 88 5.61 -1.40 8.19
CA LEU A 88 5.54 -2.66 7.43
C LEU A 88 6.54 -3.68 7.95
N ASP A 89 7.80 -3.31 8.14
CA ASP A 89 8.83 -4.18 8.68
C ASP A 89 8.40 -4.75 10.06
N ALA A 90 7.93 -3.89 10.95
CA ALA A 90 7.46 -4.28 12.27
C ALA A 90 6.22 -5.20 12.22
N LEU A 91 5.32 -4.97 11.26
CA LEU A 91 4.14 -5.83 11.07
C LEU A 91 4.55 -7.21 10.56
N LEU A 92 5.39 -7.29 9.53
CA LEU A 92 5.83 -8.57 8.96
C LEU A 92 6.62 -9.39 10.00
N GLU A 93 7.42 -8.72 10.82
CA GLU A 93 8.09 -9.36 11.96
C GLU A 93 7.07 -9.89 12.99
N ALA A 94 6.11 -9.09 13.40
CA ALA A 94 5.11 -9.47 14.40
C ALA A 94 4.14 -10.57 13.91
N LEU A 95 4.05 -10.78 12.60
CA LEU A 95 3.25 -11.83 11.96
C LEU A 95 4.09 -13.04 11.53
N ASP A 96 5.38 -13.06 11.85
CA ASP A 96 6.31 -14.12 11.43
C ASP A 96 6.28 -14.37 9.90
N ALA A 97 6.30 -13.28 9.13
CA ALA A 97 6.22 -13.29 7.67
C ALA A 97 7.52 -12.75 7.05
N ARG A 98 8.67 -13.36 7.42
CA ARG A 98 9.99 -12.88 7.03
C ARG A 98 10.84 -13.89 6.26
N GLU A 99 10.31 -15.09 6.01
CA GLU A 99 11.00 -16.14 5.27
C GLU A 99 10.12 -16.64 4.13
N ARG A 100 10.73 -16.97 3.00
CA ARG A 100 10.06 -17.51 1.82
C ARG A 100 8.88 -16.66 1.33
N VAL A 101 9.02 -15.34 1.45
CA VAL A 101 7.93 -14.39 1.16
C VAL A 101 7.73 -14.23 -0.34
N THR A 102 6.48 -14.35 -0.78
CA THR A 102 6.06 -13.89 -2.10
C THR A 102 5.32 -12.56 -1.94
N PHE A 103 5.76 -11.55 -2.67
CA PHE A 103 5.06 -10.25 -2.71
C PHE A 103 4.12 -10.17 -3.90
N VAL A 104 2.94 -9.58 -3.68
CA VAL A 104 1.99 -9.14 -4.72
C VAL A 104 1.76 -7.66 -4.48
N VAL A 105 2.25 -6.81 -5.37
CA VAL A 105 2.40 -5.39 -5.07
C VAL A 105 1.85 -4.49 -6.17
N HIS A 106 1.28 -3.36 -5.75
CA HIS A 106 0.69 -2.35 -6.61
C HIS A 106 1.03 -0.94 -6.11
N ASP A 107 1.30 0.01 -7.01
CA ASP A 107 1.55 1.43 -6.72
C ASP A 107 2.61 1.64 -5.62
N TRP A 108 2.37 2.43 -4.56
CA TRP A 108 3.30 2.60 -3.42
C TRP A 108 3.63 1.31 -2.68
N GLY A 109 2.73 0.33 -2.69
CA GLY A 109 3.01 -0.99 -2.18
C GLY A 109 4.16 -1.68 -2.92
N SER A 110 4.35 -1.38 -4.21
CA SER A 110 5.48 -1.90 -4.98
C SER A 110 6.81 -1.30 -4.53
N ALA A 111 6.85 0.01 -4.29
CA ALA A 111 8.06 0.66 -3.77
C ALA A 111 8.47 0.07 -2.41
N LEU A 112 7.50 -0.16 -1.52
CA LEU A 112 7.73 -0.80 -0.22
C LEU A 112 8.17 -2.26 -0.35
N GLY A 113 7.51 -3.03 -1.21
CA GLY A 113 7.84 -4.44 -1.46
C GLY A 113 9.22 -4.62 -2.09
N PHE A 114 9.59 -3.79 -3.06
CA PHE A 114 10.93 -3.82 -3.67
C PHE A 114 12.03 -3.40 -2.69
N ASP A 115 11.79 -2.37 -1.86
CA ASP A 115 12.73 -1.98 -0.82
C ASP A 115 12.94 -3.11 0.19
N TRP A 116 11.84 -3.73 0.65
CA TRP A 116 11.92 -4.86 1.57
C TRP A 116 12.69 -6.03 0.94
N ALA A 117 12.34 -6.41 -0.29
CA ALA A 117 12.96 -7.50 -1.02
C ALA A 117 14.46 -7.26 -1.24
N ASN A 118 14.85 -6.02 -1.54
CA ASN A 118 16.26 -5.67 -1.73
C ASN A 118 17.07 -5.79 -0.42
N ARG A 119 16.47 -5.50 0.72
CA ARG A 119 17.10 -5.64 2.04
C ARG A 119 17.13 -7.08 2.57
N HIS A 120 16.22 -7.94 2.08
CA HIS A 120 16.02 -9.31 2.56
C HIS A 120 16.01 -10.33 1.42
N ARG A 121 17.00 -10.29 0.53
CA ARG A 121 17.03 -11.04 -0.74
C ARG A 121 16.84 -12.55 -0.56
N ASP A 122 17.47 -13.12 0.47
CA ASP A 122 17.42 -14.57 0.74
C ASP A 122 16.06 -15.01 1.29
N ALA A 123 15.25 -14.07 1.79
CA ALA A 123 13.91 -14.34 2.30
C ALA A 123 12.83 -14.25 1.22
N VAL A 124 13.14 -13.78 0.01
CA VAL A 124 12.17 -13.58 -1.07
C VAL A 124 12.07 -14.81 -1.95
N LYS A 125 10.85 -15.33 -2.11
CA LYS A 125 10.52 -16.42 -3.02
C LYS A 125 10.14 -15.92 -4.40
N GLY A 126 9.46 -14.76 -4.49
CA GLY A 126 9.02 -14.18 -5.75
C GLY A 126 8.31 -12.85 -5.56
N ILE A 127 8.15 -12.10 -6.64
CA ILE A 127 7.42 -10.82 -6.65
C ILE A 127 6.55 -10.77 -7.89
N ALA A 128 5.24 -10.63 -7.70
CA ALA A 128 4.29 -10.23 -8.72
C ALA A 128 3.97 -8.73 -8.53
N PHE A 129 4.04 -7.95 -9.59
CA PHE A 129 3.80 -6.51 -9.51
C PHE A 129 2.92 -6.02 -10.65
N MET A 130 2.15 -4.98 -10.39
CA MET A 130 1.30 -4.30 -11.36
C MET A 130 1.29 -2.81 -11.07
N GLU A 131 1.30 -1.98 -12.11
CA GLU A 131 1.34 -0.52 -12.03
C GLU A 131 2.38 -0.03 -11.01
N ALA A 132 3.60 -0.58 -11.13
CA ALA A 132 4.60 -0.54 -10.09
C ALA A 132 5.55 0.67 -10.22
N ILE A 133 5.94 1.22 -9.07
CA ILE A 133 7.02 2.20 -8.96
C ILE A 133 8.35 1.44 -8.95
N VAL A 134 8.95 1.28 -10.13
CA VAL A 134 10.17 0.47 -10.30
C VAL A 134 11.48 1.27 -10.25
N ALA A 135 11.38 2.59 -10.27
CA ALA A 135 12.55 3.47 -10.22
C ALA A 135 12.19 4.80 -9.54
N PRO A 136 13.18 5.54 -9.03
CA PRO A 136 12.95 6.89 -8.53
C PRO A 136 12.32 7.77 -9.61
N GLN A 137 11.20 8.38 -9.29
CA GLN A 137 10.46 9.27 -10.21
C GLN A 137 10.87 10.71 -9.92
N GLY A 138 11.74 11.25 -10.80
CA GLY A 138 12.16 12.65 -10.75
C GLY A 138 11.12 13.61 -11.34
N ARG A 139 11.38 14.91 -11.20
CA ARG A 139 10.50 15.96 -11.75
C ARG A 139 10.20 15.78 -13.23
N ASP A 140 11.20 15.41 -14.03
CA ASP A 140 11.06 15.20 -15.47
C ASP A 140 10.07 14.08 -15.83
N HIS A 141 9.93 13.07 -14.96
CA HIS A 141 8.95 12.00 -15.13
C HIS A 141 7.53 12.56 -15.02
N TRP A 142 7.27 13.34 -13.99
CA TRP A 142 5.96 13.97 -13.75
C TRP A 142 5.59 15.02 -14.79
N ASP A 143 6.59 15.74 -15.35
CA ASP A 143 6.39 16.65 -16.47
C ASP A 143 5.90 15.90 -17.71
N LYS A 144 6.54 14.78 -18.04
CA LYS A 144 6.15 13.94 -19.19
C LYS A 144 4.76 13.34 -19.03
N MET A 145 4.34 13.07 -17.81
CA MET A 145 2.99 12.55 -17.51
C MET A 145 1.92 13.66 -17.42
N GLY A 146 2.29 14.93 -17.50
CA GLY A 146 1.36 16.06 -17.32
C GLY A 146 0.83 16.21 -15.89
N MET A 147 1.39 15.48 -14.92
CA MET A 147 0.89 15.44 -13.53
C MET A 147 1.60 16.43 -12.61
N ARG A 148 2.64 17.10 -13.05
CA ARG A 148 3.47 17.96 -12.20
C ARG A 148 2.68 19.06 -11.51
N GLN A 149 1.84 19.77 -12.24
CA GLN A 149 1.05 20.88 -11.67
C GLN A 149 0.10 20.39 -10.57
N ALA A 150 -0.57 19.26 -10.81
CA ALA A 150 -1.46 18.66 -9.83
C ALA A 150 -0.71 18.21 -8.57
N LEU A 151 0.47 17.60 -8.73
CA LEU A 151 1.30 17.17 -7.59
C LEU A 151 1.91 18.34 -6.81
N ASP A 152 2.32 19.39 -7.49
CA ASP A 152 2.83 20.61 -6.85
C ASP A 152 1.68 21.33 -6.10
N ALA A 153 0.46 21.37 -6.67
CA ALA A 153 -0.72 21.91 -6.00
C ALA A 153 -1.08 21.11 -4.74
N LEU A 154 -1.10 19.77 -4.82
CA LEU A 154 -1.36 18.90 -3.68
C LEU A 154 -0.32 19.03 -2.55
N ARG A 155 0.90 19.45 -2.87
CA ARG A 155 1.99 19.67 -1.90
C ARG A 155 2.09 21.11 -1.43
N SER A 156 1.24 22.01 -1.94
CA SER A 156 1.15 23.39 -1.51
C SER A 156 0.34 23.54 -0.22
N GLU A 157 0.30 24.73 0.33
CA GLU A 157 -0.53 25.08 1.49
C GLU A 157 -2.03 24.84 1.23
N ALA A 158 -2.47 25.03 -0.02
CA ALA A 158 -3.86 24.76 -0.43
C ALA A 158 -4.17 23.25 -0.57
N GLY A 159 -3.15 22.39 -0.67
CA GLY A 159 -3.32 20.96 -0.94
C GLY A 159 -4.12 20.22 0.14
N GLU A 160 -3.99 20.61 1.40
CA GLU A 160 -4.78 20.02 2.48
C GLU A 160 -6.28 20.25 2.27
N ALA A 161 -6.69 21.48 1.94
CA ALA A 161 -8.08 21.79 1.63
C ALA A 161 -8.56 21.07 0.37
N MET A 162 -7.73 20.96 -0.65
CA MET A 162 -8.05 20.22 -1.88
C MET A 162 -8.37 18.76 -1.57
N VAL A 163 -7.59 18.12 -0.70
CA VAL A 163 -7.79 16.70 -0.37
C VAL A 163 -8.94 16.52 0.64
N LEU A 164 -8.93 17.26 1.75
CA LEU A 164 -9.86 17.01 2.86
C LEU A 164 -11.26 17.60 2.64
N GLN A 165 -11.38 18.71 1.91
CA GLN A 165 -12.67 19.38 1.68
C GLN A 165 -13.25 19.05 0.31
N ASN A 166 -12.40 19.00 -0.73
CA ASN A 166 -12.83 18.84 -2.11
C ASN A 166 -12.68 17.43 -2.64
N ASN A 167 -12.10 16.50 -1.85
CA ASN A 167 -11.82 15.10 -2.27
C ASN A 167 -11.10 15.03 -3.65
N TYR A 168 -10.29 16.03 -3.94
CA TYR A 168 -9.71 16.31 -5.26
C TYR A 168 -8.97 15.12 -5.87
N PHE A 169 -8.30 14.33 -5.04
CA PHE A 169 -7.57 13.16 -5.54
C PHE A 169 -8.50 12.10 -6.15
N ILE A 170 -9.65 11.89 -5.52
CA ILE A 170 -10.63 10.87 -5.94
C ILE A 170 -11.50 11.38 -7.10
N GLU A 171 -11.94 12.65 -7.00
CA GLU A 171 -12.92 13.23 -7.94
C GLU A 171 -12.28 13.73 -9.23
N GLU A 172 -11.02 14.21 -9.16
CA GLU A 172 -10.38 14.87 -10.29
C GLU A 172 -9.16 14.10 -10.83
N ILE A 173 -8.29 13.58 -9.96
CA ILE A 173 -7.05 12.94 -10.42
C ILE A 173 -7.33 11.53 -10.93
N LEU A 174 -7.93 10.66 -10.11
CA LEU A 174 -8.10 9.25 -10.47
C LEU A 174 -8.91 9.02 -11.75
N PRO A 175 -10.03 9.72 -12.01
CA PRO A 175 -10.79 9.51 -13.25
C PRO A 175 -10.01 9.88 -14.52
N ASN A 176 -9.02 10.78 -14.40
CA ASN A 176 -8.25 11.29 -15.52
C ASN A 176 -6.92 10.52 -15.76
N VAL A 177 -6.48 9.71 -14.80
CA VAL A 177 -5.26 8.87 -14.94
C VAL A 177 -5.53 7.61 -15.76
N HIS A 178 -6.76 7.09 -15.71
CA HIS A 178 -7.20 5.92 -16.45
C HIS A 178 -8.43 6.29 -17.29
N PRO A 179 -8.24 6.88 -18.49
CA PRO A 179 -9.37 7.04 -19.41
C PRO A 179 -9.95 5.66 -19.74
N ALA A 180 -11.24 5.54 -19.62
CA ALA A 180 -12.02 4.32 -19.86
C ALA A 180 -11.83 3.79 -21.28
#